data_9b6f44777c2bc20138473c8c8b56a8d4
#
_entry.id   9b6f44777c2bc20138473c8c8b56a8d4
#
_cell.length_a   1.000
_cell.length_b   1.000
_cell.length_c   1.000
_cell.angle_alpha   90.00
_cell.angle_beta   90.00
_cell.angle_gamma   90.00
#
_symmetry.space_group_name_H-M   'P 1'
#
loop_
_entity.id
_entity.type
_entity.pdbx_description
1 polymer ?
#
loop_
_entity_poly.entity_id
_entity_poly.type
_entity_poly.pdbx_seq_one_letter_code
_entity_poly.pdbx_strand_id
1 'polypeptide(L)'
;MRNFDANGPFRTALPKVAVDYFRVPGIDPAVTIHLRHKRLAGDLPRGEHPVVIFVHGATYPGTVVFDHAMFGGGSWLDYMAVHGFDAYSFDVRGYGLSSRPAEFGEGSRRGLPYARTPDAIADLKAVVDFVRARTPRSKVNLVGWSWGTAIAGGFASKYGELVRHIVMVSPLWIIRNSPVSAMSRWMTSAVPTLLQSGDLLGAYRSISKSEARRRWVRGLEPDVAEQLMPRAEFDGWWRALANVQGNDDESSESVEAPNGVMADLVDVWSAGQATYTPESISSPTLLLVGEWDVDTPAYMAQEIFSRLKGASYKRLEVLARGTHSMALEVNRVDLYRRTREFLQTRFI
;
A
#
# COMPACT_ATOMS: atom_id res chain seq x y z
N MET A 1 -21.92 22.59 -9.18
CA MET A 1 -21.01 21.71 -8.43
C MET A 1 -21.84 20.72 -7.64
N ARG A 2 -21.78 19.42 -7.91
CA ARG A 2 -22.45 18.43 -7.03
C ARG A 2 -21.57 18.34 -5.78
N ASN A 3 -22.17 18.64 -4.61
CA ASN A 3 -21.51 18.43 -3.32
C ASN A 3 -21.09 16.96 -3.22
N PHE A 4 -19.78 16.70 -3.17
CA PHE A 4 -19.28 15.39 -2.83
C PHE A 4 -19.71 15.08 -1.40
N ASP A 5 -20.50 14.04 -1.22
CA ASP A 5 -20.82 13.53 0.11
C ASP A 5 -19.62 12.75 0.64
N ALA A 6 -18.69 13.46 1.32
CA ALA A 6 -17.46 12.90 1.88
C ALA A 6 -17.72 11.73 2.86
N ASN A 7 -18.95 11.59 3.35
CA ASN A 7 -19.34 10.62 4.38
C ASN A 7 -20.46 9.67 3.94
N GLY A 8 -20.83 9.61 2.67
CA GLY A 8 -21.94 8.82 2.14
C GLY A 8 -22.40 7.63 3.00
N PRO A 9 -21.70 6.49 2.96
CA PRO A 9 -22.08 5.29 3.75
C PRO A 9 -21.83 5.42 5.26
N PHE A 10 -21.14 6.46 5.74
CA PHE A 10 -20.83 6.69 7.16
C PHE A 10 -21.74 7.70 7.84
N ARG A 11 -22.82 8.15 7.18
CA ARG A 11 -23.80 9.12 7.76
C ARG A 11 -24.64 8.56 8.90
N THR A 12 -24.77 7.25 8.99
CA THR A 12 -25.39 6.54 10.13
C THR A 12 -24.30 6.00 11.04
N ALA A 13 -24.57 5.86 12.35
CA ALA A 13 -23.63 5.20 13.26
C ALA A 13 -23.19 3.87 12.66
N LEU A 14 -21.86 3.72 12.44
CA LEU A 14 -21.32 2.48 11.90
C LEU A 14 -21.72 1.30 12.79
N PRO A 15 -22.09 0.15 12.23
CA PRO A 15 -22.18 -1.07 12.97
C PRO A 15 -20.90 -1.31 13.77
N LYS A 16 -21.00 -1.88 14.95
CA LYS A 16 -19.84 -2.14 15.80
C LYS A 16 -18.85 -3.06 15.08
N VAL A 17 -17.61 -2.59 14.94
CA VAL A 17 -16.50 -3.34 14.34
C VAL A 17 -15.63 -3.90 15.47
N ALA A 18 -15.34 -5.18 15.42
CA ALA A 18 -14.36 -5.82 16.29
C ALA A 18 -12.96 -5.65 15.70
N VAL A 19 -11.98 -5.42 16.57
CA VAL A 19 -10.57 -5.21 16.19
C VAL A 19 -9.71 -6.19 16.95
N ASP A 20 -8.89 -6.95 16.21
CA ASP A 20 -7.88 -7.85 16.78
C ASP A 20 -6.48 -7.43 16.30
N TYR A 21 -5.45 -7.69 17.10
CA TYR A 21 -4.05 -7.42 16.77
C TYR A 21 -3.23 -8.69 16.92
N PHE A 22 -2.31 -8.92 16.01
CA PHE A 22 -1.43 -10.08 16.04
C PHE A 22 0.03 -9.68 15.84
N ARG A 23 0.93 -10.46 16.42
CA ARG A 23 2.34 -10.50 16.14
C ARG A 23 2.63 -11.76 15.32
N VAL A 24 2.87 -11.59 14.03
CA VAL A 24 3.10 -12.69 13.09
C VAL A 24 4.60 -12.90 12.95
N PRO A 25 5.13 -14.09 13.27
CA PRO A 25 6.52 -14.40 12.96
C PRO A 25 6.78 -14.29 11.46
N GLY A 26 7.83 -13.57 11.08
CA GLY A 26 8.27 -13.51 9.69
C GLY A 26 8.88 -14.85 9.23
N ILE A 27 9.12 -14.98 7.94
CA ILE A 27 9.93 -16.09 7.40
C ILE A 27 11.38 -15.95 7.90
N ASP A 28 11.89 -14.73 8.00
CA ASP A 28 13.11 -14.40 8.71
C ASP A 28 12.82 -14.42 10.23
N PRO A 29 13.52 -15.27 11.03
CA PRO A 29 13.29 -15.39 12.46
C PRO A 29 13.49 -14.10 13.26
N ALA A 30 14.29 -13.15 12.76
CA ALA A 30 14.51 -11.84 13.40
C ALA A 30 13.33 -10.88 13.21
N VAL A 31 12.36 -11.23 12.34
CA VAL A 31 11.26 -10.35 11.96
C VAL A 31 9.97 -10.79 12.63
N THR A 32 9.29 -9.82 13.25
CA THR A 32 7.90 -9.95 13.71
C THR A 32 7.06 -8.88 13.02
N ILE A 33 5.98 -9.30 12.39
CA ILE A 33 5.10 -8.45 11.60
C ILE A 33 3.87 -8.08 12.43
N HIS A 34 3.57 -6.79 12.52
CA HIS A 34 2.32 -6.31 13.10
C HIS A 34 1.18 -6.52 12.09
N LEU A 35 0.13 -7.21 12.52
CA LEU A 35 -1.06 -7.47 11.74
C LEU A 35 -2.29 -7.00 12.50
N ARG A 36 -3.11 -6.18 11.84
CA ARG A 36 -4.40 -5.70 12.34
C ARG A 36 -5.53 -6.36 11.57
N HIS A 37 -6.57 -6.76 12.28
CA HIS A 37 -7.77 -7.39 11.73
C HIS A 37 -9.01 -6.66 12.19
N LYS A 38 -9.88 -6.33 11.26
CA LYS A 38 -11.21 -5.77 11.51
C LYS A 38 -12.30 -6.64 10.88
N ARG A 39 -13.41 -6.81 11.62
CA ARG A 39 -14.59 -7.54 11.16
C ARG A 39 -15.85 -7.01 11.84
N LEU A 40 -17.01 -7.29 11.28
CA LEU A 40 -18.29 -6.94 11.92
C LEU A 40 -18.41 -7.66 13.27
N ALA A 41 -18.80 -6.95 14.32
CA ALA A 41 -18.95 -7.51 15.65
C ALA A 41 -20.29 -8.26 15.77
N GLY A 42 -20.27 -9.44 16.41
CA GLY A 42 -21.49 -10.23 16.72
C GLY A 42 -22.03 -11.06 15.57
N ASP A 43 -21.37 -11.02 14.41
CA ASP A 43 -21.75 -11.81 13.24
C ASP A 43 -21.05 -13.18 13.20
N LEU A 44 -21.25 -13.88 12.11
CA LEU A 44 -20.87 -15.26 11.81
C LEU A 44 -19.59 -15.80 12.49
N PRO A 45 -19.46 -17.09 12.70
CA PRO A 45 -18.23 -17.72 13.18
C PRO A 45 -17.00 -17.22 12.40
N ARG A 46 -15.86 -17.07 13.10
CA ARG A 46 -14.60 -16.65 12.49
C ARG A 46 -14.31 -17.46 11.21
N GLY A 47 -14.03 -16.77 10.12
CA GLY A 47 -13.60 -17.36 8.85
C GLY A 47 -14.70 -17.64 7.83
N GLU A 48 -15.96 -17.33 8.09
CA GLU A 48 -17.02 -17.46 7.09
C GLU A 48 -17.04 -16.27 6.11
N HIS A 49 -16.48 -15.13 6.51
CA HIS A 49 -16.34 -13.96 5.64
C HIS A 49 -15.21 -14.12 4.62
N PRO A 50 -15.33 -13.47 3.43
CA PRO A 50 -14.20 -13.37 2.51
C PRO A 50 -13.07 -12.54 3.14
N VAL A 51 -11.85 -13.07 3.07
CA VAL A 51 -10.65 -12.41 3.57
C VAL A 51 -10.15 -11.39 2.55
N VAL A 52 -9.78 -10.20 3.01
CA VAL A 52 -9.01 -9.21 2.26
C VAL A 52 -7.80 -8.74 3.06
N ILE A 53 -6.62 -8.75 2.42
CA ILE A 53 -5.36 -8.30 3.02
C ILE A 53 -4.87 -7.07 2.26
N PHE A 54 -4.66 -5.98 2.98
CA PHE A 54 -4.18 -4.70 2.48
C PHE A 54 -2.66 -4.60 2.61
N VAL A 55 -2.01 -4.17 1.53
CA VAL A 55 -0.55 -4.06 1.39
C VAL A 55 -0.18 -2.61 1.09
N HIS A 56 0.51 -1.96 2.02
CA HIS A 56 0.80 -0.53 1.96
C HIS A 56 1.94 -0.17 0.98
N GLY A 57 2.08 1.12 0.71
CA GLY A 57 3.09 1.70 -0.16
C GLY A 57 4.43 1.99 0.53
N ALA A 58 5.26 2.80 -0.13
CA ALA A 58 6.69 2.98 0.16
C ALA A 58 7.03 3.83 1.40
N THR A 59 6.09 4.57 1.99
CA THR A 59 6.44 5.59 2.99
C THR A 59 5.66 5.43 4.28
N TYR A 60 4.42 5.03 4.18
CA TYR A 60 3.48 5.02 5.29
C TYR A 60 3.02 3.61 5.61
N PRO A 61 3.01 3.20 6.90
CA PRO A 61 2.58 1.87 7.31
C PRO A 61 1.10 1.62 7.07
N GLY A 62 0.72 0.36 6.96
CA GLY A 62 -0.66 -0.06 6.70
C GLY A 62 -1.66 0.45 7.73
N THR A 63 -1.24 0.52 8.98
CA THR A 63 -2.05 1.02 10.10
C THR A 63 -2.59 2.44 9.85
N VAL A 64 -1.80 3.34 9.26
CA VAL A 64 -2.23 4.73 9.05
C VAL A 64 -2.77 4.99 7.64
N VAL A 65 -2.51 4.11 6.69
CA VAL A 65 -3.06 4.23 5.33
C VAL A 65 -4.46 3.63 5.26
N PHE A 66 -4.65 2.46 5.83
CA PHE A 66 -5.88 1.70 5.64
C PHE A 66 -6.81 1.73 6.85
N ASP A 67 -6.31 2.14 8.02
CA ASP A 67 -7.10 2.14 9.24
C ASP A 67 -7.10 3.48 10.00
N HIS A 68 -6.82 4.58 9.33
CA HIS A 68 -7.08 5.92 9.86
C HIS A 68 -8.46 6.41 9.38
N ALA A 69 -9.28 6.86 10.32
CA ALA A 69 -10.58 7.44 10.03
C ALA A 69 -10.41 8.88 9.53
N MET A 70 -10.83 9.16 8.30
CA MET A 70 -10.74 10.46 7.66
C MET A 70 -12.11 11.14 7.59
N PHE A 71 -12.15 12.47 7.68
CA PHE A 71 -13.35 13.31 7.50
C PHE A 71 -14.49 12.92 8.44
N GLY A 72 -14.17 12.54 9.68
CA GLY A 72 -15.16 12.10 10.65
C GLY A 72 -15.91 10.81 10.30
N GLY A 73 -15.46 10.10 9.26
CA GLY A 73 -16.02 8.82 8.83
C GLY A 73 -15.21 7.62 9.35
N GLY A 74 -15.43 6.45 8.75
CA GLY A 74 -14.65 5.25 9.03
C GLY A 74 -13.40 5.13 8.16
N SER A 75 -12.51 4.23 8.54
CA SER A 75 -11.34 3.83 7.74
C SER A 75 -11.73 2.91 6.57
N TRP A 76 -10.79 2.61 5.69
CA TRP A 76 -11.01 1.62 4.64
C TRP A 76 -11.24 0.22 5.21
N LEU A 77 -10.51 -0.15 6.27
CA LEU A 77 -10.75 -1.42 6.96
C LEU A 77 -12.15 -1.45 7.60
N ASP A 78 -12.63 -0.35 8.22
CA ASP A 78 -14.00 -0.27 8.74
C ASP A 78 -15.02 -0.48 7.62
N TYR A 79 -14.81 0.21 6.48
CA TYR A 79 -15.70 0.07 5.32
C TYR A 79 -15.79 -1.39 4.85
N MET A 80 -14.67 -2.10 4.75
CA MET A 80 -14.68 -3.50 4.33
C MET A 80 -15.32 -4.41 5.38
N ALA A 81 -15.02 -4.18 6.65
CA ALA A 81 -15.59 -4.95 7.77
C ALA A 81 -17.12 -4.85 7.81
N VAL A 82 -17.69 -3.64 7.73
CA VAL A 82 -19.16 -3.46 7.75
C VAL A 82 -19.84 -4.01 6.50
N HIS A 83 -19.09 -4.27 5.44
CA HIS A 83 -19.60 -4.92 4.22
C HIS A 83 -19.29 -6.43 4.16
N GLY A 84 -18.97 -7.04 5.32
CA GLY A 84 -18.89 -8.49 5.47
C GLY A 84 -17.55 -9.09 5.02
N PHE A 85 -16.45 -8.36 5.17
CA PHE A 85 -15.10 -8.90 4.98
C PHE A 85 -14.37 -9.09 6.32
N ASP A 86 -13.57 -10.13 6.41
CA ASP A 86 -12.45 -10.18 7.33
C ASP A 86 -11.31 -9.34 6.74
N ALA A 87 -11.17 -8.09 7.18
CA ALA A 87 -10.25 -7.09 6.63
C ALA A 87 -8.96 -7.01 7.45
N TYR A 88 -7.84 -7.32 6.81
CA TYR A 88 -6.52 -7.31 7.42
C TYR A 88 -5.65 -6.22 6.81
N SER A 89 -4.81 -5.58 7.64
CA SER A 89 -3.70 -4.74 7.21
C SER A 89 -2.48 -5.06 8.04
N PHE A 90 -1.31 -5.11 7.44
CA PHE A 90 -0.06 -5.34 8.13
C PHE A 90 0.95 -4.24 7.81
N ASP A 91 1.92 -4.07 8.68
CA ASP A 91 3.07 -3.22 8.45
C ASP A 91 4.23 -4.09 7.98
N VAL A 92 4.80 -3.82 6.80
CA VAL A 92 6.02 -4.48 6.31
C VAL A 92 7.14 -4.26 7.32
N ARG A 93 8.10 -5.20 7.40
CA ARG A 93 9.29 -5.01 8.26
C ARG A 93 9.89 -3.61 8.13
N GLY A 94 10.30 -3.01 9.23
CA GLY A 94 10.83 -1.66 9.27
C GLY A 94 9.78 -0.55 9.31
N TYR A 95 8.52 -0.85 9.02
CA TYR A 95 7.42 0.11 9.07
C TYR A 95 6.56 -0.07 10.32
N GLY A 96 5.93 1.02 10.74
CA GLY A 96 4.89 1.02 11.75
C GLY A 96 5.28 0.29 13.03
N LEU A 97 4.47 -0.70 13.41
CA LEU A 97 4.64 -1.50 14.61
C LEU A 97 5.34 -2.86 14.37
N SER A 98 5.80 -3.12 13.14
CA SER A 98 6.63 -4.29 12.82
C SER A 98 8.06 -4.12 13.29
N SER A 99 8.83 -5.22 13.33
CA SER A 99 10.25 -5.21 13.73
C SER A 99 11.05 -4.21 12.90
N ARG A 100 11.91 -3.47 13.56
CA ARG A 100 12.85 -2.51 12.99
C ARG A 100 14.26 -2.98 13.30
N PRO A 101 15.25 -2.78 12.42
CA PRO A 101 16.63 -3.09 12.73
C PRO A 101 17.20 -2.08 13.74
N ALA A 102 18.36 -2.42 14.32
CA ALA A 102 19.02 -1.60 15.34
C ALA A 102 19.40 -0.19 14.84
N GLU A 103 19.62 -0.05 13.54
CA GLU A 103 19.97 1.23 12.89
C GLU A 103 18.83 2.26 12.87
N PHE A 104 17.62 1.83 13.20
CA PHE A 104 16.47 2.74 13.31
C PHE A 104 16.69 3.69 14.50
N GLY A 105 16.65 5.00 14.26
CA GLY A 105 16.85 6.03 15.29
C GLY A 105 18.32 6.44 15.52
N GLU A 106 19.31 5.67 15.03
CA GLU A 106 20.74 6.00 15.19
C GLU A 106 21.32 6.88 14.07
N GLY A 107 20.46 7.42 13.22
CA GLY A 107 20.85 8.18 12.05
C GLY A 107 20.70 7.36 10.77
N SER A 108 19.77 7.77 9.97
CA SER A 108 19.17 7.09 8.83
C SER A 108 20.10 6.61 7.72
N ARG A 109 21.36 7.00 7.74
CA ARG A 109 22.33 6.74 6.65
C ARG A 109 23.26 5.57 6.88
N ARG A 110 23.13 4.87 8.02
CA ARG A 110 23.96 3.69 8.32
C ARG A 110 23.24 2.42 7.83
N GLY A 111 24.03 1.41 7.48
CA GLY A 111 23.53 0.12 7.02
C GLY A 111 23.07 0.10 5.56
N LEU A 112 22.67 -1.08 5.10
CA LEU A 112 22.11 -1.30 3.77
C LEU A 112 20.60 -0.93 3.74
N PRO A 113 20.04 -0.59 2.57
CA PRO A 113 18.62 -0.31 2.40
C PRO A 113 17.76 -1.44 2.94
N TYR A 114 16.93 -1.12 3.94
CA TYR A 114 16.09 -2.10 4.64
C TYR A 114 14.73 -2.24 3.96
N ALA A 115 14.16 -3.46 3.97
CA ALA A 115 12.86 -3.81 3.41
C ALA A 115 12.77 -3.57 1.88
N ARG A 116 13.54 -4.30 1.09
CA ARG A 116 13.38 -4.36 -0.36
C ARG A 116 12.11 -5.15 -0.75
N THR A 117 11.69 -5.06 -1.99
CA THR A 117 10.48 -5.75 -2.49
C THR A 117 10.49 -7.27 -2.23
N PRO A 118 11.59 -8.02 -2.39
CA PRO A 118 11.63 -9.45 -2.04
C PRO A 118 11.35 -9.71 -0.55
N ASP A 119 11.87 -8.87 0.35
CA ASP A 119 11.61 -8.97 1.80
C ASP A 119 10.14 -8.76 2.12
N ALA A 120 9.54 -7.74 1.51
CA ALA A 120 8.13 -7.41 1.69
C ALA A 120 7.19 -8.49 1.13
N ILE A 121 7.58 -9.18 0.04
CA ILE A 121 6.85 -10.36 -0.48
C ILE A 121 6.94 -11.52 0.53
N ALA A 122 8.10 -11.72 1.17
CA ALA A 122 8.24 -12.73 2.21
C ALA A 122 7.39 -12.41 3.46
N ASP A 123 7.29 -11.13 3.83
CA ASP A 123 6.41 -10.67 4.91
C ASP A 123 4.94 -10.92 4.57
N LEU A 124 4.51 -10.58 3.36
CA LEU A 124 3.14 -10.90 2.90
C LEU A 124 2.87 -12.40 2.91
N LYS A 125 3.87 -13.24 2.55
CA LYS A 125 3.72 -14.70 2.60
C LYS A 125 3.48 -15.19 4.02
N ALA A 126 4.22 -14.70 5.01
CA ALA A 126 4.03 -15.04 6.41
C ALA A 126 2.63 -14.63 6.90
N VAL A 127 2.17 -13.41 6.52
CA VAL A 127 0.82 -12.93 6.85
C VAL A 127 -0.26 -13.79 6.22
N VAL A 128 -0.14 -14.13 4.93
CA VAL A 128 -1.12 -14.97 4.23
C VAL A 128 -1.21 -16.35 4.87
N ASP A 129 -0.08 -16.99 5.20
CA ASP A 129 -0.05 -18.29 5.86
C ASP A 129 -0.71 -18.23 7.26
N PHE A 130 -0.39 -17.19 8.03
CA PHE A 130 -0.97 -16.96 9.34
C PHE A 130 -2.50 -16.80 9.28
N VAL A 131 -2.99 -16.01 8.33
CA VAL A 131 -4.43 -15.77 8.15
C VAL A 131 -5.12 -17.04 7.68
N ARG A 132 -4.56 -17.78 6.72
CA ARG A 132 -5.11 -19.02 6.20
C ARG A 132 -5.18 -20.13 7.25
N ALA A 133 -4.23 -20.18 8.17
CA ALA A 133 -4.28 -21.14 9.29
C ALA A 133 -5.44 -20.87 10.27
N ARG A 134 -6.08 -19.70 10.20
CA ARG A 134 -7.16 -19.24 11.09
C ARG A 134 -8.53 -19.14 10.40
N THR A 135 -8.58 -19.39 9.12
CA THR A 135 -9.82 -19.32 8.35
C THR A 135 -9.96 -20.58 7.49
N PRO A 136 -11.18 -21.08 7.22
CA PRO A 136 -11.37 -22.21 6.30
C PRO A 136 -11.14 -21.82 4.84
N ARG A 137 -10.78 -20.56 4.56
CA ARG A 137 -10.59 -20.08 3.20
C ARG A 137 -9.21 -20.47 2.66
N SER A 138 -9.20 -21.14 1.52
CA SER A 138 -7.96 -21.54 0.84
C SER A 138 -7.28 -20.37 0.10
N LYS A 139 -8.06 -19.35 -0.30
CA LYS A 139 -7.59 -18.18 -1.07
C LYS A 139 -7.98 -16.88 -0.38
N VAL A 140 -7.11 -15.87 -0.49
CA VAL A 140 -7.31 -14.52 0.02
C VAL A 140 -7.46 -13.51 -1.12
N ASN A 141 -8.13 -12.38 -0.85
CA ASN A 141 -8.10 -11.22 -1.73
C ASN A 141 -6.95 -10.31 -1.30
N LEU A 142 -6.25 -9.69 -2.26
CA LEU A 142 -5.18 -8.74 -2.02
C LEU A 142 -5.57 -7.36 -2.53
N VAL A 143 -5.29 -6.33 -1.75
CA VAL A 143 -5.39 -4.92 -2.15
C VAL A 143 -4.03 -4.27 -1.92
N GLY A 144 -3.30 -3.97 -2.98
CA GLY A 144 -2.03 -3.26 -2.91
C GLY A 144 -2.18 -1.80 -3.28
N TRP A 145 -1.47 -0.90 -2.59
CA TRP A 145 -1.38 0.51 -2.93
C TRP A 145 0.07 0.91 -3.23
N SER A 146 0.32 1.59 -4.36
CA SER A 146 1.65 2.09 -4.72
C SER A 146 2.67 0.92 -4.77
N TRP A 147 3.75 0.99 -4.01
CA TRP A 147 4.70 -0.12 -3.82
C TRP A 147 4.01 -1.42 -3.40
N GLY A 148 2.95 -1.34 -2.61
CA GLY A 148 2.15 -2.52 -2.23
C GLY A 148 1.58 -3.27 -3.43
N THR A 149 1.45 -2.64 -4.59
CA THR A 149 1.05 -3.31 -5.83
C THR A 149 2.16 -4.19 -6.40
N ALA A 150 3.42 -3.76 -6.27
CA ALA A 150 4.58 -4.57 -6.66
C ALA A 150 4.75 -5.79 -5.73
N ILE A 151 4.49 -5.59 -4.42
CA ILE A 151 4.50 -6.69 -3.43
C ILE A 151 3.37 -7.69 -3.73
N ALA A 152 2.14 -7.21 -3.88
CA ALA A 152 0.97 -8.06 -4.16
C ALA A 152 1.08 -8.75 -5.53
N GLY A 153 1.59 -8.04 -6.56
CA GLY A 153 1.86 -8.60 -7.88
C GLY A 153 2.95 -9.68 -7.85
N GLY A 154 4.04 -9.43 -7.13
CA GLY A 154 5.11 -10.40 -6.92
C GLY A 154 4.63 -11.64 -6.18
N PHE A 155 3.82 -11.45 -5.14
CA PHE A 155 3.18 -12.56 -4.43
C PHE A 155 2.25 -13.36 -5.36
N ALA A 156 1.37 -12.69 -6.09
CA ALA A 156 0.41 -13.35 -6.99
C ALA A 156 1.10 -14.06 -8.16
N SER A 157 2.23 -13.53 -8.66
CA SER A 157 3.04 -14.18 -9.69
C SER A 157 3.67 -15.49 -9.21
N LYS A 158 3.99 -15.57 -7.91
CA LYS A 158 4.69 -16.73 -7.31
C LYS A 158 3.73 -17.72 -6.63
N TYR A 159 2.64 -17.24 -6.05
CA TYR A 159 1.69 -17.99 -5.24
C TYR A 159 0.25 -17.74 -5.69
N GLY A 160 0.01 -17.74 -7.00
CA GLY A 160 -1.29 -17.43 -7.59
C GLY A 160 -2.43 -18.33 -7.12
N GLU A 161 -2.12 -19.58 -6.73
CA GLU A 161 -3.07 -20.53 -6.16
C GLU A 161 -3.65 -20.09 -4.81
N LEU A 162 -2.95 -19.17 -4.10
CA LEU A 162 -3.39 -18.61 -2.82
C LEU A 162 -4.23 -17.33 -2.98
N VAL A 163 -4.29 -16.76 -4.20
CA VAL A 163 -4.94 -15.48 -4.47
C VAL A 163 -6.28 -15.70 -5.17
N ARG A 164 -7.34 -15.10 -4.61
CA ARG A 164 -8.69 -15.11 -5.19
C ARG A 164 -8.88 -13.96 -6.18
N HIS A 165 -8.66 -12.74 -5.72
CA HIS A 165 -8.69 -11.51 -6.52
C HIS A 165 -7.54 -10.60 -6.10
N ILE A 166 -7.10 -9.75 -7.01
CA ILE A 166 -6.10 -8.72 -6.72
C ILE A 166 -6.60 -7.35 -7.19
N VAL A 167 -6.50 -6.35 -6.33
CA VAL A 167 -6.75 -4.95 -6.64
C VAL A 167 -5.45 -4.17 -6.48
N MET A 168 -5.04 -3.49 -7.52
CA MET A 168 -3.83 -2.69 -7.60
C MET A 168 -4.22 -1.21 -7.70
N VAL A 169 -4.01 -0.46 -6.61
CA VAL A 169 -4.33 0.97 -6.52
C VAL A 169 -3.07 1.78 -6.73
N SER A 170 -3.08 2.72 -7.67
CA SER A 170 -1.91 3.51 -8.03
C SER A 170 -0.69 2.62 -8.31
N PRO A 171 -0.79 1.68 -9.29
CA PRO A 171 0.18 0.61 -9.43
C PRO A 171 1.55 1.12 -9.89
N LEU A 172 2.58 0.69 -9.15
CA LEU A 172 3.97 0.98 -9.44
C LEU A 172 4.53 0.02 -10.49
N TRP A 173 5.17 0.56 -11.49
CA TRP A 173 5.82 -0.18 -12.59
C TRP A 173 7.14 0.45 -13.01
N ILE A 174 7.71 -0.05 -14.10
CA ILE A 174 8.95 0.44 -14.70
C ILE A 174 8.84 1.94 -14.99
N ILE A 175 9.85 2.70 -14.57
CA ILE A 175 9.91 4.13 -14.82
C ILE A 175 10.48 4.39 -16.22
N ARG A 176 9.71 5.09 -17.05
CA ARG A 176 10.13 5.49 -18.39
C ARG A 176 10.65 6.92 -18.41
N ASN A 177 11.65 7.16 -19.24
CA ASN A 177 12.07 8.51 -19.67
C ASN A 177 12.41 9.53 -18.56
N SER A 178 12.96 9.09 -17.42
CA SER A 178 13.52 10.02 -16.44
C SER A 178 15.04 10.17 -16.60
N PRO A 179 15.63 11.32 -16.26
CA PRO A 179 17.10 11.45 -16.17
C PRO A 179 17.72 10.42 -15.23
N VAL A 180 17.03 10.12 -14.13
CA VAL A 180 17.44 9.07 -13.16
C VAL A 180 17.45 7.70 -13.84
N SER A 181 16.44 7.36 -14.64
CA SER A 181 16.41 6.08 -15.36
C SER A 181 17.49 5.95 -16.41
N ALA A 182 17.85 7.05 -17.10
CA ALA A 182 18.96 7.06 -18.05
C ALA A 182 20.30 6.87 -17.35
N MET A 183 20.54 7.57 -16.25
CA MET A 183 21.74 7.47 -15.42
C MET A 183 21.86 6.07 -14.80
N SER A 184 20.77 5.52 -14.24
CA SER A 184 20.76 4.19 -13.64
C SER A 184 21.06 3.10 -14.67
N ARG A 185 20.45 3.15 -15.87
CA ARG A 185 20.78 2.22 -16.96
C ARG A 185 22.24 2.30 -17.38
N TRP A 186 22.81 3.50 -17.45
CA TRP A 186 24.22 3.69 -17.77
C TRP A 186 25.12 3.11 -16.68
N MET A 187 24.84 3.38 -15.40
CA MET A 187 25.62 2.88 -14.27
C MET A 187 25.55 1.34 -14.16
N THR A 188 24.39 0.75 -14.34
CA THR A 188 24.23 -0.72 -14.31
C THR A 188 24.89 -1.42 -15.49
N SER A 189 25.07 -0.73 -16.64
CA SER A 189 25.78 -1.26 -17.79
C SER A 189 27.29 -1.04 -17.74
N ALA A 190 27.77 0.00 -17.04
CA ALA A 190 29.17 0.42 -17.04
C ALA A 190 29.97 -0.10 -15.83
N VAL A 191 29.30 -0.50 -14.74
CA VAL A 191 29.96 -0.97 -13.52
C VAL A 191 29.51 -2.40 -13.20
N PRO A 192 30.33 -3.41 -13.50
CA PRO A 192 30.02 -4.75 -13.03
C PRO A 192 30.18 -4.84 -11.49
N THR A 193 29.07 -4.87 -10.77
CA THR A 193 28.83 -5.71 -9.61
C THR A 193 29.67 -5.57 -8.34
N LEU A 194 30.04 -4.39 -7.88
CA LEU A 194 30.58 -4.29 -6.51
C LEU A 194 29.73 -3.45 -5.55
N LEU A 195 28.91 -2.54 -6.03
CA LEU A 195 27.93 -1.79 -5.24
C LEU A 195 26.75 -1.42 -6.14
N GLN A 196 25.58 -1.91 -5.85
CA GLN A 196 24.37 -1.37 -6.46
C GLN A 196 24.21 0.07 -5.97
N SER A 197 23.92 1.02 -6.86
CA SER A 197 23.83 2.45 -6.50
C SER A 197 22.76 2.73 -5.44
N GLY A 198 21.76 1.85 -5.32
CA GLY A 198 20.77 1.89 -4.26
C GLY A 198 21.35 1.63 -2.86
N ASP A 199 22.44 0.88 -2.74
CA ASP A 199 23.05 0.54 -1.44
C ASP A 199 23.66 1.77 -0.74
N LEU A 200 23.93 2.85 -1.47
CA LEU A 200 24.42 4.12 -0.92
C LEU A 200 23.34 4.94 -0.20
N LEU A 201 22.09 4.54 -0.25
CA LEU A 201 20.98 5.28 0.36
C LEU A 201 20.89 5.11 1.88
N GLY A 202 21.59 4.13 2.45
CA GLY A 202 21.46 3.74 3.86
C GLY A 202 20.13 3.05 4.17
N ALA A 203 19.94 2.62 5.43
CA ALA A 203 18.80 1.79 5.82
C ALA A 203 17.45 2.54 5.75
N TYR A 204 17.46 3.82 6.15
CA TYR A 204 16.27 4.66 6.30
C TYR A 204 16.43 6.05 5.69
N ARG A 205 15.32 6.72 5.44
CA ARG A 205 15.24 8.14 5.11
C ARG A 205 14.26 8.85 6.03
N SER A 206 14.56 10.11 6.34
CA SER A 206 13.63 11.02 7.02
C SER A 206 12.75 11.72 6.00
N ILE A 207 11.47 11.85 6.31
CA ILE A 207 10.49 12.57 5.51
C ILE A 207 9.86 13.63 6.39
N SER A 208 9.98 14.91 6.01
CA SER A 208 9.34 15.99 6.76
C SER A 208 7.85 16.08 6.46
N LYS A 209 7.08 16.60 7.43
CA LYS A 209 5.65 16.87 7.30
C LYS A 209 5.36 17.75 6.08
N SER A 210 6.19 18.77 5.86
CA SER A 210 6.04 19.69 4.74
C SER A 210 6.29 19.02 3.39
N GLU A 211 7.27 18.11 3.29
CA GLU A 211 7.53 17.31 2.07
C GLU A 211 6.37 16.35 1.79
N ALA A 212 5.88 15.66 2.81
CA ALA A 212 4.73 14.79 2.68
C ALA A 212 3.50 15.55 2.15
N ARG A 213 3.21 16.73 2.70
CA ARG A 213 2.11 17.58 2.21
C ARG A 213 2.32 18.05 0.78
N ARG A 214 3.52 18.56 0.44
CA ARG A 214 3.83 19.01 -0.93
C ARG A 214 3.71 17.89 -1.95
N ARG A 215 4.18 16.68 -1.60
CA ARG A 215 4.07 15.53 -2.47
C ARG A 215 2.62 15.13 -2.71
N TRP A 216 1.81 15.13 -1.66
CA TRP A 216 0.39 14.74 -1.73
C TRP A 216 -0.40 15.59 -2.71
N VAL A 217 -0.24 16.91 -2.64
CA VAL A 217 -1.01 17.88 -3.45
C VAL A 217 -0.23 18.39 -4.67
N ARG A 218 0.82 17.70 -5.07
CA ARG A 218 1.69 18.12 -6.17
C ARG A 218 0.93 18.28 -7.49
N GLY A 219 1.06 19.44 -8.10
CA GLY A 219 0.41 19.77 -9.38
C GLY A 219 -1.03 20.25 -9.25
N LEU A 220 -1.54 20.42 -8.03
CA LEU A 220 -2.88 20.96 -7.80
C LEU A 220 -2.82 22.46 -7.46
N GLU A 221 -3.83 23.20 -7.91
CA GLU A 221 -4.07 24.57 -7.45
C GLU A 221 -4.42 24.56 -5.95
N PRO A 222 -4.04 25.60 -5.17
CA PRO A 222 -4.20 25.63 -3.72
C PRO A 222 -5.64 25.37 -3.24
N ASP A 223 -6.64 25.95 -3.88
CA ASP A 223 -8.05 25.77 -3.54
C ASP A 223 -8.53 24.33 -3.81
N VAL A 224 -8.05 23.71 -4.89
CA VAL A 224 -8.36 22.32 -5.21
C VAL A 224 -7.69 21.38 -4.21
N ALA A 225 -6.45 21.65 -3.84
CA ALA A 225 -5.69 20.90 -2.85
C ALA A 225 -6.37 20.92 -1.47
N GLU A 226 -6.87 22.10 -1.05
CA GLU A 226 -7.57 22.24 0.23
C GLU A 226 -8.95 21.58 0.23
N GLN A 227 -9.66 21.59 -0.89
CA GLN A 227 -10.93 20.84 -1.03
C GLN A 227 -10.72 19.33 -1.00
N LEU A 228 -9.64 18.83 -1.61
CA LEU A 228 -9.36 17.39 -1.72
C LEU A 228 -8.83 16.82 -0.40
N MET A 229 -7.92 17.55 0.23
CA MET A 229 -7.26 17.20 1.49
C MET A 229 -7.10 18.45 2.34
N PRO A 230 -8.09 18.82 3.16
CA PRO A 230 -7.99 19.93 4.10
C PRO A 230 -6.76 19.80 5.01
N ARG A 231 -6.14 20.94 5.33
CA ARG A 231 -4.95 20.93 6.18
C ARG A 231 -5.21 20.27 7.53
N ALA A 232 -6.37 20.51 8.13
CA ALA A 232 -6.74 19.92 9.41
C ALA A 232 -6.81 18.37 9.37
N GLU A 233 -7.36 17.81 8.28
CA GLU A 233 -7.39 16.35 8.07
C GLU A 233 -5.98 15.78 7.88
N PHE A 234 -5.15 16.44 7.07
CA PHE A 234 -3.76 16.05 6.89
C PHE A 234 -2.98 16.11 8.22
N ASP A 235 -3.15 17.15 9.02
CA ASP A 235 -2.47 17.32 10.31
C ASP A 235 -2.91 16.24 11.32
N GLY A 236 -4.19 15.85 11.31
CA GLY A 236 -4.72 14.74 12.11
C GLY A 236 -4.11 13.40 11.71
N TRP A 237 -4.06 13.14 10.41
CA TRP A 237 -3.43 11.94 9.87
C TRP A 237 -1.92 11.89 10.14
N TRP A 238 -1.21 13.05 9.99
CA TRP A 238 0.23 13.12 10.27
C TRP A 238 0.55 12.81 11.74
N ARG A 239 -0.25 13.33 12.69
CA ARG A 239 -0.11 12.98 14.11
C ARG A 239 -0.27 11.48 14.36
N ALA A 240 -1.26 10.86 13.75
CA ALA A 240 -1.44 9.41 13.86
C ALA A 240 -0.23 8.65 13.31
N LEU A 241 0.37 9.11 12.22
CA LEU A 241 1.60 8.53 11.64
C LEU A 241 2.80 8.69 12.59
N ALA A 242 3.00 9.87 13.16
CA ALA A 242 4.08 10.13 14.11
C ALA A 242 3.96 9.26 15.36
N ASN A 243 2.76 9.16 15.93
CA ASN A 243 2.47 8.32 17.10
C ASN A 243 2.79 6.83 16.88
N VAL A 244 2.46 6.29 15.69
CA VAL A 244 2.77 4.89 15.35
C VAL A 244 4.30 4.66 15.28
N GLN A 245 5.08 5.71 15.06
CA GLN A 245 6.55 5.61 15.06
C GLN A 245 7.19 5.83 16.44
N GLY A 246 6.38 6.06 17.49
CA GLY A 246 6.86 6.29 18.84
C GLY A 246 7.30 7.74 19.09
N ASN A 247 6.91 8.65 18.20
CA ASN A 247 7.11 10.09 18.39
C ASN A 247 5.87 10.65 19.09
N ASP A 248 5.87 10.60 20.43
CA ASP A 248 4.77 11.09 21.26
C ASP A 248 4.68 12.63 21.31
N ASP A 249 5.61 13.33 20.66
CA ASP A 249 5.60 14.77 20.54
C ASP A 249 4.63 15.20 19.41
N GLU A 250 3.57 15.90 19.78
CA GLU A 250 2.60 16.49 18.83
C GLU A 250 3.27 17.40 17.78
N SER A 251 4.49 17.86 18.05
CA SER A 251 5.32 18.70 17.17
C SER A 251 6.21 17.91 16.21
N SER A 252 6.11 16.59 16.15
CA SER A 252 7.00 15.80 15.28
C SER A 252 6.92 16.24 13.81
N GLU A 253 7.97 16.91 13.36
CA GLU A 253 8.07 17.49 12.01
C GLU A 253 8.60 16.48 10.98
N SER A 254 9.01 15.27 11.40
CA SER A 254 9.50 14.24 10.50
C SER A 254 9.18 12.82 10.96
N VAL A 255 9.14 11.91 10.01
CA VAL A 255 9.00 10.47 10.21
C VAL A 255 10.09 9.73 9.42
N GLU A 256 10.40 8.50 9.81
CA GLU A 256 11.36 7.67 9.11
C GLU A 256 10.68 6.57 8.30
N ALA A 257 11.25 6.26 7.12
CA ALA A 257 10.82 5.16 6.28
C ALA A 257 12.01 4.38 5.72
N PRO A 258 11.91 3.04 5.64
CA PRO A 258 12.95 2.20 5.03
C PRO A 258 13.29 2.61 3.60
N ASN A 259 14.56 2.45 3.24
CA ASN A 259 15.06 2.79 1.90
C ASN A 259 15.06 1.62 0.91
N GLY A 260 14.64 0.43 1.29
CA GLY A 260 14.61 -0.71 0.38
C GLY A 260 13.83 -0.45 -0.91
N VAL A 261 12.66 0.20 -0.79
CA VAL A 261 11.87 0.59 -1.96
C VAL A 261 12.57 1.64 -2.83
N MET A 262 13.33 2.57 -2.22
CA MET A 262 14.10 3.57 -2.97
C MET A 262 15.28 2.94 -3.68
N ALA A 263 15.91 1.94 -3.06
CA ALA A 263 16.94 1.14 -3.71
C ALA A 263 16.38 0.34 -4.90
N ASP A 264 15.21 -0.28 -4.75
CA ASP A 264 14.54 -0.96 -5.87
C ASP A 264 14.12 0.03 -6.97
N LEU A 265 13.75 1.26 -6.61
CA LEU A 265 13.45 2.31 -7.60
C LEU A 265 14.67 2.63 -8.45
N VAL A 266 15.85 2.72 -7.83
CA VAL A 266 17.12 3.02 -8.54
C VAL A 266 17.61 1.78 -9.30
N ASP A 267 17.71 0.64 -8.63
CA ASP A 267 18.40 -0.54 -9.14
C ASP A 267 17.54 -1.37 -10.13
N VAL A 268 16.22 -1.29 -10.00
CA VAL A 268 15.28 -2.15 -10.74
C VAL A 268 14.40 -1.34 -11.68
N TRP A 269 13.46 -0.54 -11.15
CA TRP A 269 12.45 0.11 -11.99
C TRP A 269 13.02 1.22 -12.89
N SER A 270 13.97 2.01 -12.41
CA SER A 270 14.68 3.01 -13.23
C SER A 270 15.64 2.36 -14.23
N ALA A 271 16.13 1.15 -13.94
CA ALA A 271 16.93 0.37 -14.88
C ALA A 271 16.10 -0.33 -15.97
N GLY A 272 14.77 -0.16 -15.94
CA GLY A 272 13.87 -0.77 -16.92
C GLY A 272 13.52 -2.22 -16.62
N GLN A 273 13.75 -2.67 -15.39
CA GLN A 273 13.44 -4.02 -14.92
C GLN A 273 12.16 -4.01 -14.06
N ALA A 274 11.53 -5.17 -13.94
CA ALA A 274 10.34 -5.37 -13.13
C ALA A 274 10.64 -6.30 -11.95
N THR A 275 9.95 -6.07 -10.83
CA THR A 275 10.06 -6.95 -9.64
C THR A 275 9.15 -8.17 -9.70
N TYR A 276 8.27 -8.26 -10.69
CA TYR A 276 7.37 -9.40 -10.89
C TYR A 276 6.97 -9.54 -12.37
N THR A 277 6.34 -10.66 -12.70
CA THR A 277 5.90 -11.01 -14.05
C THR A 277 4.37 -10.97 -14.13
N PRO A 278 3.73 -9.89 -14.64
CA PRO A 278 2.27 -9.79 -14.72
C PRO A 278 1.63 -10.92 -15.51
N GLU A 279 2.33 -11.45 -16.51
CA GLU A 279 1.88 -12.57 -17.35
C GLU A 279 1.59 -13.85 -16.54
N SER A 280 2.23 -14.03 -15.38
CA SER A 280 2.05 -15.18 -14.49
C SER A 280 0.87 -15.03 -13.53
N ILE A 281 0.24 -13.85 -13.45
CA ILE A 281 -0.91 -13.62 -12.58
C ILE A 281 -2.15 -14.23 -13.24
N SER A 282 -2.73 -15.23 -12.60
CA SER A 282 -3.94 -15.93 -13.08
C SER A 282 -5.25 -15.39 -12.45
N SER A 283 -5.15 -14.73 -11.31
CA SER A 283 -6.30 -14.21 -10.57
C SER A 283 -6.97 -13.03 -11.29
N PRO A 284 -8.30 -12.87 -11.16
CA PRO A 284 -8.99 -11.65 -11.58
C PRO A 284 -8.30 -10.42 -10.99
N THR A 285 -7.99 -9.43 -11.83
CA THR A 285 -7.20 -8.26 -11.46
C THR A 285 -7.91 -6.96 -11.82
N LEU A 286 -8.06 -6.06 -10.84
CA LEU A 286 -8.51 -4.69 -11.02
C LEU A 286 -7.34 -3.73 -10.81
N LEU A 287 -7.12 -2.81 -11.75
CA LEU A 287 -6.20 -1.69 -11.60
C LEU A 287 -7.01 -0.39 -11.46
N LEU A 288 -6.71 0.38 -10.41
CA LEU A 288 -7.35 1.67 -10.11
C LEU A 288 -6.28 2.76 -10.08
N VAL A 289 -6.46 3.84 -10.84
CA VAL A 289 -5.53 4.95 -10.94
C VAL A 289 -6.27 6.26 -10.69
N GLY A 290 -5.68 7.16 -9.93
CA GLY A 290 -6.19 8.53 -9.79
C GLY A 290 -5.90 9.35 -11.05
N GLU A 291 -6.87 10.16 -11.49
CA GLU A 291 -6.70 11.07 -12.63
C GLU A 291 -5.50 12.01 -12.47
N TRP A 292 -5.23 12.43 -11.22
CA TRP A 292 -4.15 13.36 -10.85
C TRP A 292 -2.95 12.66 -10.21
N ASP A 293 -2.84 11.35 -10.37
CA ASP A 293 -1.69 10.59 -9.85
C ASP A 293 -0.44 10.85 -10.71
N VAL A 294 0.49 11.65 -10.16
CA VAL A 294 1.76 11.99 -10.79
C VAL A 294 2.93 11.14 -10.29
N ASP A 295 2.72 10.36 -9.21
CA ASP A 295 3.74 9.45 -8.66
C ASP A 295 3.77 8.12 -9.40
N THR A 296 2.61 7.57 -9.72
CA THR A 296 2.44 6.38 -10.56
C THR A 296 1.47 6.69 -11.71
N PRO A 297 1.93 7.42 -12.73
CA PRO A 297 1.09 7.86 -13.84
C PRO A 297 0.38 6.71 -14.56
N ALA A 298 -0.75 6.99 -15.17
CA ALA A 298 -1.65 6.01 -15.79
C ALA A 298 -0.95 5.04 -16.77
N TYR A 299 0.15 5.45 -17.42
CA TYR A 299 0.90 4.55 -18.32
C TYR A 299 1.43 3.30 -17.59
N MET A 300 1.77 3.41 -16.30
CA MET A 300 2.23 2.25 -15.52
C MET A 300 1.14 1.19 -15.40
N ALA A 301 -0.08 1.61 -15.07
CA ALA A 301 -1.23 0.72 -15.03
C ALA A 301 -1.57 0.13 -16.41
N GLN A 302 -1.49 0.93 -17.46
CA GLN A 302 -1.75 0.49 -18.84
C GLN A 302 -0.75 -0.59 -19.29
N GLU A 303 0.52 -0.46 -18.92
CA GLU A 303 1.53 -1.48 -19.22
C GLU A 303 1.28 -2.79 -18.46
N ILE A 304 1.02 -2.70 -17.17
CA ILE A 304 0.67 -3.88 -16.37
C ILE A 304 -0.58 -4.54 -16.98
N PHE A 305 -1.62 -3.75 -17.29
CA PHE A 305 -2.86 -4.23 -17.88
C PHE A 305 -2.60 -4.99 -19.19
N SER A 306 -1.77 -4.46 -20.07
CA SER A 306 -1.43 -5.11 -21.34
C SER A 306 -0.73 -6.45 -21.15
N ARG A 307 0.05 -6.59 -20.08
CA ARG A 307 0.84 -7.78 -19.72
C ARG A 307 0.09 -8.82 -18.90
N LEU A 308 -1.04 -8.51 -18.31
CA LEU A 308 -1.90 -9.46 -17.57
C LEU A 308 -2.57 -10.45 -18.52
N LYS A 309 -1.80 -11.29 -19.19
CA LYS A 309 -2.28 -12.25 -20.18
C LYS A 309 -2.83 -13.52 -19.53
N GLY A 310 -2.33 -13.88 -18.34
CA GLY A 310 -2.79 -15.05 -17.59
C GLY A 310 -4.03 -14.79 -16.74
N ALA A 311 -4.37 -13.53 -16.49
CA ALA A 311 -5.51 -13.17 -15.63
C ALA A 311 -6.84 -13.62 -16.23
N SER A 312 -7.63 -14.37 -15.45
CA SER A 312 -8.95 -14.85 -15.91
C SER A 312 -9.94 -13.71 -16.16
N TYR A 313 -9.74 -12.57 -15.51
CA TYR A 313 -10.44 -11.30 -15.76
C TYR A 313 -9.53 -10.12 -15.42
N LYS A 314 -9.58 -9.06 -16.20
CA LYS A 314 -8.84 -7.84 -15.91
C LYS A 314 -9.64 -6.59 -16.24
N ARG A 315 -9.48 -5.55 -15.41
CA ARG A 315 -10.15 -4.27 -15.56
C ARG A 315 -9.22 -3.14 -15.14
N LEU A 316 -9.25 -2.03 -15.87
CA LEU A 316 -8.52 -0.79 -15.56
C LEU A 316 -9.54 0.34 -15.48
N GLU A 317 -9.50 1.10 -14.38
CA GLU A 317 -10.33 2.29 -14.17
C GLU A 317 -9.48 3.48 -13.74
N VAL A 318 -9.86 4.66 -14.24
CA VAL A 318 -9.32 5.95 -13.79
C VAL A 318 -10.38 6.63 -12.93
N LEU A 319 -10.02 6.98 -11.70
CA LEU A 319 -10.89 7.66 -10.75
C LEU A 319 -10.67 9.17 -10.86
N ALA A 320 -11.76 9.89 -11.16
CA ALA A 320 -11.73 11.34 -11.31
C ALA A 320 -11.28 12.03 -10.01
N ARG A 321 -10.44 13.05 -10.16
CA ARG A 321 -9.97 13.91 -9.08
C ARG A 321 -9.22 13.18 -7.96
N GLY A 322 -8.67 12.00 -8.19
CA GLY A 322 -7.85 11.28 -7.24
C GLY A 322 -6.37 11.54 -7.47
N THR A 323 -5.60 11.83 -6.43
CA THR A 323 -4.14 11.84 -6.49
C THR A 323 -3.58 10.44 -6.15
N HIS A 324 -2.26 10.34 -6.00
CA HIS A 324 -1.60 9.12 -5.52
C HIS A 324 -2.16 8.64 -4.17
N SER A 325 -2.63 9.57 -3.33
CA SER A 325 -3.12 9.32 -1.98
C SER A 325 -4.65 9.21 -1.88
N MET A 326 -5.34 8.89 -2.98
CA MET A 326 -6.82 8.87 -3.05
C MET A 326 -7.51 7.98 -2.01
N ALA A 327 -6.78 7.06 -1.38
CA ALA A 327 -7.29 6.24 -0.28
C ALA A 327 -7.63 7.04 0.98
N LEU A 328 -7.10 8.25 1.11
CA LEU A 328 -7.22 9.11 2.29
C LEU A 328 -7.89 10.46 1.97
N GLU A 329 -8.32 10.68 0.73
CA GLU A 329 -8.90 11.94 0.25
C GLU A 329 -10.42 12.00 0.43
N VAL A 330 -11.01 13.16 0.17
CA VAL A 330 -12.45 13.38 0.31
C VAL A 330 -13.28 12.42 -0.53
N ASN A 331 -12.78 12.01 -1.69
CA ASN A 331 -13.43 11.10 -2.64
C ASN A 331 -13.08 9.61 -2.42
N ARG A 332 -12.36 9.26 -1.36
CA ARG A 332 -11.91 7.89 -1.02
C ARG A 332 -13.00 6.82 -1.06
N VAL A 333 -14.24 7.20 -0.72
CA VAL A 333 -15.36 6.25 -0.65
C VAL A 333 -15.69 5.64 -2.02
N ASP A 334 -15.46 6.36 -3.12
CA ASP A 334 -15.64 5.78 -4.46
C ASP A 334 -14.61 4.67 -4.74
N LEU A 335 -13.34 4.89 -4.33
CA LEU A 335 -12.30 3.86 -4.37
C LEU A 335 -12.68 2.62 -3.55
N TYR A 336 -13.17 2.83 -2.31
CA TYR A 336 -13.59 1.74 -1.42
C TYR A 336 -14.73 0.93 -2.02
N ARG A 337 -15.73 1.61 -2.58
CA ARG A 337 -16.88 0.99 -3.23
C ARG A 337 -16.47 0.14 -4.43
N ARG A 338 -15.65 0.67 -5.33
CA ARG A 338 -15.17 -0.07 -6.52
C ARG A 338 -14.34 -1.29 -6.14
N THR A 339 -13.46 -1.15 -5.14
CA THR A 339 -12.71 -2.27 -4.60
C THR A 339 -13.65 -3.36 -4.07
N ARG A 340 -14.61 -3.00 -3.23
CA ARG A 340 -15.58 -3.95 -2.66
C ARG A 340 -16.38 -4.67 -3.75
N GLU A 341 -16.96 -3.92 -4.68
CA GLU A 341 -17.79 -4.48 -5.77
C GLU A 341 -17.01 -5.49 -6.59
N PHE A 342 -15.74 -5.19 -6.92
CA PHE A 342 -14.87 -6.11 -7.62
C PHE A 342 -14.59 -7.39 -6.81
N LEU A 343 -14.26 -7.26 -5.53
CA LEU A 343 -13.95 -8.40 -4.66
C LEU A 343 -15.16 -9.31 -4.37
N GLN A 344 -16.38 -8.78 -4.48
CA GLN A 344 -17.64 -9.53 -4.34
C GLN A 344 -18.09 -10.20 -5.63
N THR A 345 -17.56 -9.78 -6.79
CA THR A 345 -17.91 -10.36 -8.08
C THR A 345 -17.43 -11.79 -8.21
N ARG A 346 -18.28 -12.68 -8.73
CA ARG A 346 -17.90 -14.01 -9.16
C ARG A 346 -17.57 -13.95 -10.64
N PHE A 347 -16.32 -14.11 -10.99
CA PHE A 347 -15.89 -14.26 -12.37
C PHE A 347 -16.06 -15.73 -12.77
N ILE A 348 -16.74 -15.96 -13.88
CA ILE A 348 -17.02 -17.29 -14.46
C ILE A 348 -15.82 -17.75 -15.26
#